data_1e4b166f5da2c7b704f0680d8bafd7af
#
_entry.id   1e4b166f5da2c7b704f0680d8bafd7af
#
_cell.length_a   1.000
_cell.length_b   1.000
_cell.length_c   1.000
_cell.angle_alpha   90.00
_cell.angle_beta   90.00
_cell.angle_gamma   90.00
#
_symmetry.space_group_name_H-M   'P 1'
#
loop_
_entity.id
_entity.type
_entity.pdbx_description
1 polymer ?
#
loop_
_entity_poly.entity_id
_entity_poly.type
_entity_poly.pdbx_seq_one_letter_code
_entity_poly.pdbx_strand_id
1 'polypeptide(L)'
;MSDVSRETLVSRFFPDREAEILRYAEILATWGIERGLIGPREGDRIWDRHIANCIPVASLAPLHATVIDIGSGAGLPGIVIALTRPDLTVTLLEPLQRRMDFLEEVVKELALPISLLRGRAEGIKGSYDIVTARAVAPLPKLLPMVWHLLAPNGTVLAMKGESAESELAITKVKKSGKAEIITLAIEGLPTARVIQVRKTG
;
A
#
# COMPACT_ATOMS: atom_id res chain seq x y z
N MET A 1 0.18 -22.57 1.04
CA MET A 1 1.40 -21.73 0.96
C MET A 1 2.45 -22.48 0.17
N SER A 2 3.13 -21.84 -0.76
CA SER A 2 4.36 -22.38 -1.37
C SER A 2 5.42 -22.53 -0.27
N ASP A 3 6.24 -23.60 -0.32
CA ASP A 3 7.30 -23.95 0.63
C ASP A 3 8.48 -22.92 0.71
N VAL A 4 8.24 -21.67 0.36
CA VAL A 4 9.27 -20.63 0.42
C VAL A 4 9.33 -20.08 1.85
N SER A 5 10.51 -20.22 2.48
CA SER A 5 10.70 -19.75 3.84
C SER A 5 10.63 -18.22 3.94
N ARG A 6 10.34 -17.73 5.16
CA ARG A 6 10.34 -16.27 5.43
C ARG A 6 11.69 -15.65 5.10
N GLU A 7 12.77 -16.31 5.46
CA GLU A 7 14.15 -15.87 5.20
C GLU A 7 14.39 -15.68 3.70
N THR A 8 13.91 -16.61 2.87
CA THR A 8 14.01 -16.52 1.40
C THR A 8 13.24 -15.32 0.86
N LEU A 9 12.03 -15.04 1.40
CA LEU A 9 11.26 -13.86 1.00
C LEU A 9 11.95 -12.57 1.42
N VAL A 10 12.49 -12.52 2.63
CA VAL A 10 13.19 -11.34 3.15
C VAL A 10 14.42 -11.04 2.30
N SER A 11 15.31 -12.00 2.08
CA SER A 11 16.52 -11.78 1.29
C SER A 11 16.24 -11.44 -0.18
N ARG A 12 15.15 -11.97 -0.74
CA ARG A 12 14.76 -11.71 -2.15
C ARG A 12 14.16 -10.33 -2.36
N PHE A 13 13.28 -9.87 -1.46
CA PHE A 13 12.48 -8.67 -1.67
C PHE A 13 12.93 -7.46 -0.84
N PHE A 14 13.79 -7.68 0.15
CA PHE A 14 14.29 -6.63 1.06
C PHE A 14 15.80 -6.75 1.30
N PRO A 15 16.65 -6.95 0.26
CA PRO A 15 18.08 -7.28 0.46
C PRO A 15 18.84 -6.24 1.26
N ASP A 16 18.45 -4.95 1.15
CA ASP A 16 19.08 -3.84 1.86
C ASP A 16 18.26 -3.36 3.08
N ARG A 17 17.17 -4.04 3.43
CA ARG A 17 16.19 -3.65 4.44
C ARG A 17 15.64 -4.82 5.27
N GLU A 18 16.47 -5.86 5.41
CA GLU A 18 16.06 -7.08 6.14
C GLU A 18 15.73 -6.79 7.61
N ALA A 19 16.55 -6.01 8.29
CA ALA A 19 16.32 -5.68 9.70
C ALA A 19 15.04 -4.85 9.90
N GLU A 20 14.80 -3.88 9.01
CA GLU A 20 13.62 -3.01 9.07
C GLU A 20 12.33 -3.76 8.79
N ILE A 21 12.30 -4.67 7.79
CA ILE A 21 11.08 -5.43 7.51
C ILE A 21 10.77 -6.45 8.61
N LEU A 22 11.78 -7.09 9.19
CA LEU A 22 11.60 -7.98 10.33
C LEU A 22 11.08 -7.21 11.55
N ARG A 23 11.67 -6.05 11.85
CA ARG A 23 11.22 -5.19 12.94
C ARG A 23 9.80 -4.66 12.71
N TYR A 24 9.47 -4.27 11.47
CA TYR A 24 8.10 -3.86 11.13
C TYR A 24 7.08 -4.97 11.34
N ALA A 25 7.42 -6.21 10.98
CA ALA A 25 6.55 -7.36 11.23
C ALA A 25 6.29 -7.58 12.73
N GLU A 26 7.30 -7.43 13.59
CA GLU A 26 7.16 -7.49 15.04
C GLU A 26 6.27 -6.35 15.58
N ILE A 27 6.47 -5.13 15.08
CA ILE A 27 5.64 -3.98 15.45
C ILE A 27 4.17 -4.22 15.08
N LEU A 28 3.89 -4.76 13.89
CA LEU A 28 2.53 -5.10 13.49
C LEU A 28 1.91 -6.17 14.41
N ALA A 29 2.70 -7.19 14.79
CA ALA A 29 2.25 -8.29 15.64
C ALA A 29 2.07 -7.89 17.11
N THR A 30 2.67 -6.79 17.56
CA THR A 30 2.59 -6.28 18.93
C THR A 30 1.79 -4.98 18.99
N TRP A 31 2.42 -3.84 18.76
CA TRP A 31 1.78 -2.51 18.83
C TRP A 31 0.57 -2.36 17.89
N GLY A 32 0.65 -2.98 16.70
CA GLY A 32 -0.44 -2.96 15.73
C GLY A 32 -1.71 -3.64 16.26
N ILE A 33 -1.55 -4.76 16.95
CA ILE A 33 -2.65 -5.48 17.62
C ILE A 33 -3.12 -4.73 18.87
N GLU A 34 -2.21 -4.33 19.74
CA GLU A 34 -2.53 -3.62 20.99
C GLU A 34 -3.32 -2.33 20.72
N ARG A 35 -2.98 -1.61 19.67
CA ARG A 35 -3.64 -0.36 19.29
C ARG A 35 -4.85 -0.56 18.37
N GLY A 36 -5.23 -1.81 18.06
CA GLY A 36 -6.39 -2.15 17.25
C GLY A 36 -6.28 -1.76 15.77
N LEU A 37 -5.05 -1.68 15.23
CA LEU A 37 -4.76 -1.44 13.82
C LEU A 37 -4.76 -2.74 13.02
N ILE A 38 -4.38 -3.82 13.68
CA ILE A 38 -4.39 -5.20 13.19
C ILE A 38 -5.34 -6.01 14.08
N GLY A 39 -6.09 -6.91 13.48
CA GLY A 39 -7.01 -7.76 14.24
C GLY A 39 -6.28 -8.68 15.23
N PRO A 40 -6.84 -8.94 16.43
CA PRO A 40 -6.14 -9.69 17.47
C PRO A 40 -5.78 -11.13 17.08
N ARG A 41 -6.45 -11.70 16.09
CA ARG A 41 -6.19 -13.05 15.57
C ARG A 41 -5.30 -13.07 14.32
N GLU A 42 -4.72 -11.94 13.95
CA GLU A 42 -3.90 -11.80 12.74
C GLU A 42 -2.39 -11.90 13.03
N GLY A 43 -1.96 -12.00 14.31
CA GLY A 43 -0.54 -12.02 14.71
C GLY A 43 0.30 -13.05 13.95
N ASP A 44 -0.17 -14.31 13.91
CA ASP A 44 0.53 -15.39 13.21
C ASP A 44 0.47 -15.27 11.67
N ARG A 45 -0.36 -14.34 11.17
CA ARG A 45 -0.63 -14.14 9.73
C ARG A 45 -0.09 -12.84 9.18
N ILE A 46 0.72 -12.10 9.97
CA ILE A 46 1.29 -10.81 9.58
C ILE A 46 2.03 -10.93 8.25
N TRP A 47 2.89 -11.93 8.12
CA TRP A 47 3.65 -12.15 6.90
C TRP A 47 2.76 -12.52 5.72
N ASP A 48 1.97 -13.55 5.85
CA ASP A 48 1.20 -14.10 4.74
C ASP A 48 0.08 -13.18 4.27
N ARG A 49 -0.60 -12.54 5.21
CA ARG A 49 -1.83 -11.79 4.93
C ARG A 49 -1.62 -10.28 4.77
N HIS A 50 -0.57 -9.76 5.40
CA HIS A 50 -0.35 -8.31 5.39
C HIS A 50 0.89 -7.92 4.60
N ILE A 51 2.07 -8.41 4.94
CA ILE A 51 3.33 -8.01 4.29
C ILE A 51 3.42 -8.58 2.87
N ALA A 52 3.36 -9.91 2.73
CA ALA A 52 3.54 -10.58 1.46
C ALA A 52 2.53 -10.15 0.38
N ASN A 53 1.30 -9.83 0.76
CA ASN A 53 0.30 -9.29 -0.16
C ASN A 53 0.63 -7.89 -0.70
N CYS A 54 1.45 -7.11 0.00
CA CYS A 54 1.81 -5.75 -0.41
C CYS A 54 3.01 -5.72 -1.35
N ILE A 55 3.91 -6.72 -1.27
CA ILE A 55 5.13 -6.78 -2.08
C ILE A 55 4.85 -6.70 -3.59
N PRO A 56 3.92 -7.47 -4.17
CA PRO A 56 3.70 -7.45 -5.61
C PRO A 56 3.28 -6.08 -6.14
N VAL A 57 2.58 -5.28 -5.33
CA VAL A 57 2.08 -3.96 -5.75
C VAL A 57 3.23 -2.98 -6.02
N ALA A 58 4.34 -3.11 -5.30
CA ALA A 58 5.53 -2.29 -5.49
C ALA A 58 6.13 -2.43 -6.90
N SER A 59 5.96 -3.60 -7.56
CA SER A 59 6.46 -3.83 -8.91
C SER A 59 5.72 -3.03 -9.99
N LEU A 60 4.53 -2.51 -9.70
CA LEU A 60 3.73 -1.71 -10.63
C LEU A 60 4.16 -0.22 -10.66
N ALA A 61 4.98 0.22 -9.71
CA ALA A 61 5.47 1.58 -9.66
C ALA A 61 6.68 1.78 -10.60
N PRO A 62 6.68 2.82 -11.45
CA PRO A 62 7.86 3.21 -12.22
C PRO A 62 9.07 3.48 -11.32
N LEU A 63 10.27 3.47 -11.91
CA LEU A 63 11.48 3.86 -11.20
C LEU A 63 11.39 5.31 -10.71
N HIS A 64 11.83 5.55 -9.47
CA HIS A 64 11.87 6.86 -8.82
C HIS A 64 10.51 7.57 -8.71
N ALA A 65 9.41 6.82 -8.83
CA ALA A 65 8.06 7.38 -8.76
C ALA A 65 7.74 7.97 -7.36
N THR A 66 6.92 9.01 -7.38
CA THR A 66 6.28 9.54 -6.19
C THR A 66 5.01 8.73 -5.88
N VAL A 67 4.89 8.24 -4.66
CA VAL A 67 3.78 7.38 -4.20
C VAL A 67 3.07 8.03 -3.04
N ILE A 68 1.74 8.07 -3.06
CA ILE A 68 0.94 8.36 -1.89
C ILE A 68 0.05 7.17 -1.54
N ASP A 69 0.12 6.73 -0.28
CA ASP A 69 -0.73 5.67 0.27
C ASP A 69 -1.88 6.29 1.04
N ILE A 70 -3.10 6.04 0.59
CA ILE A 70 -4.33 6.65 1.10
C ILE A 70 -4.92 5.81 2.23
N GLY A 71 -5.11 6.43 3.39
CA GLY A 71 -5.65 5.75 4.56
C GLY A 71 -4.71 4.65 5.05
N SER A 72 -3.45 4.97 5.21
CA SER A 72 -2.36 4.00 5.44
C SER A 72 -2.55 3.11 6.66
N GLY A 73 -3.32 3.55 7.66
CA GLY A 73 -3.67 2.76 8.83
C GLY A 73 -2.45 2.29 9.63
N ALA A 74 -2.13 1.01 9.51
CA ALA A 74 -0.92 0.43 10.08
C ALA A 74 0.33 0.61 9.19
N GLY A 75 0.23 1.36 8.07
CA GLY A 75 1.31 1.57 7.12
C GLY A 75 1.28 0.61 5.92
N LEU A 76 0.14 -0.01 5.65
CA LEU A 76 -0.02 -1.02 4.60
C LEU A 76 -0.90 -0.53 3.45
N PRO A 77 -0.42 -0.51 2.20
CA PRO A 77 0.83 -1.09 1.72
C PRO A 77 2.06 -0.17 1.78
N GLY A 78 1.94 1.12 2.12
CA GLY A 78 2.95 2.15 1.91
C GLY A 78 4.33 1.86 2.51
N ILE A 79 4.42 1.37 3.76
CA ILE A 79 5.71 1.02 4.39
C ILE A 79 6.35 -0.18 3.68
N VAL A 80 5.56 -1.21 3.32
CA VAL A 80 6.10 -2.36 2.58
C VAL A 80 6.62 -1.93 1.21
N ILE A 81 5.91 -1.05 0.51
CA ILE A 81 6.36 -0.47 -0.78
C ILE A 81 7.70 0.25 -0.60
N ALA A 82 7.83 1.11 0.42
CA ALA A 82 9.06 1.85 0.69
C ALA A 82 10.25 0.93 1.02
N LEU A 83 10.01 -0.15 1.76
CA LEU A 83 11.05 -1.14 2.11
C LEU A 83 11.44 -2.01 0.92
N THR A 84 10.47 -2.37 0.06
CA THR A 84 10.73 -3.18 -1.15
C THR A 84 11.42 -2.36 -2.25
N ARG A 85 11.10 -1.06 -2.34
CA ARG A 85 11.52 -0.14 -3.39
C ARG A 85 12.07 1.15 -2.80
N PRO A 86 13.32 1.14 -2.31
CA PRO A 86 13.95 2.32 -1.70
C PRO A 86 14.20 3.48 -2.68
N ASP A 87 14.05 3.24 -3.98
CA ASP A 87 14.08 4.26 -5.02
C ASP A 87 12.83 5.15 -5.07
N LEU A 88 11.73 4.73 -4.46
CA LEU A 88 10.46 5.46 -4.47
C LEU A 88 10.39 6.54 -3.38
N THR A 89 9.75 7.65 -3.69
CA THR A 89 9.42 8.68 -2.69
C THR A 89 8.00 8.43 -2.16
N VAL A 90 7.90 7.90 -0.94
CA VAL A 90 6.63 7.48 -0.37
C VAL A 90 6.09 8.49 0.63
N THR A 91 4.79 8.77 0.52
CA THR A 91 4.00 9.56 1.47
C THR A 91 2.86 8.71 2.02
N LEU A 92 2.67 8.70 3.33
CA LEU A 92 1.53 8.05 3.99
C LEU A 92 0.51 9.10 4.39
N LEU A 93 -0.74 8.91 3.98
CA LEU A 93 -1.87 9.79 4.32
C LEU A 93 -2.84 9.07 5.25
N GLU A 94 -3.08 9.62 6.43
CA GLU A 94 -4.00 9.04 7.41
C GLU A 94 -4.78 10.15 8.13
N PRO A 95 -6.13 10.10 8.18
CA PRO A 95 -6.91 11.14 8.84
C PRO A 95 -6.96 11.04 10.37
N LEU A 96 -6.83 9.84 10.94
CA LEU A 96 -7.02 9.59 12.37
C LEU A 96 -5.73 9.82 13.16
N GLN A 97 -5.75 10.73 14.15
CA GLN A 97 -4.57 11.07 14.95
C GLN A 97 -3.90 9.85 15.55
N ARG A 98 -4.64 8.96 16.23
CA ARG A 98 -4.06 7.77 16.86
C ARG A 98 -3.31 6.85 15.90
N ARG A 99 -3.71 6.83 14.61
CA ARG A 99 -3.01 6.07 13.57
C ARG A 99 -1.80 6.83 13.05
N MET A 100 -1.91 8.16 12.96
CA MET A 100 -0.76 9.01 12.67
C MET A 100 0.33 8.83 13.72
N ASP A 101 -0.02 8.88 15.02
CA ASP A 101 0.94 8.69 16.11
C ASP A 101 1.68 7.34 15.98
N PHE A 102 0.95 6.27 15.63
CA PHE A 102 1.56 4.97 15.33
C PHE A 102 2.51 5.03 14.14
N LEU A 103 2.10 5.67 13.04
CA LEU A 103 2.94 5.79 11.84
C LEU A 103 4.21 6.61 12.11
N GLU A 104 4.11 7.68 12.91
CA GLU A 104 5.25 8.51 13.33
C GLU A 104 6.25 7.69 14.13
N GLU A 105 5.78 6.89 15.09
CA GLU A 105 6.64 5.98 15.87
C GLU A 105 7.31 4.93 14.98
N VAL A 106 6.55 4.29 14.08
CA VAL A 106 7.10 3.27 13.17
C VAL A 106 8.14 3.85 12.22
N VAL A 107 7.84 4.97 11.56
CA VAL A 107 8.75 5.62 10.62
C VAL A 107 10.04 6.05 11.31
N LYS A 108 9.94 6.56 12.54
CA LYS A 108 11.10 6.92 13.38
C LYS A 108 11.91 5.70 13.81
N GLU A 109 11.25 4.66 14.31
CA GLU A 109 11.87 3.42 14.77
C GLU A 109 12.68 2.74 13.66
N LEU A 110 12.13 2.74 12.44
CA LEU A 110 12.73 2.11 11.27
C LEU A 110 13.63 3.06 10.48
N ALA A 111 13.78 4.30 10.91
CA ALA A 111 14.55 5.36 10.23
C ALA A 111 14.22 5.47 8.73
N LEU A 112 12.93 5.39 8.36
CA LEU A 112 12.50 5.39 6.97
C LEU A 112 12.37 6.82 6.41
N PRO A 113 12.79 7.07 5.17
CA PRO A 113 12.64 8.35 4.49
C PRO A 113 11.20 8.53 3.93
N ILE A 114 10.21 8.37 4.79
CA ILE A 114 8.78 8.44 4.43
C ILE A 114 8.20 9.77 4.94
N SER A 115 7.45 10.45 4.08
CA SER A 115 6.67 11.63 4.45
C SER A 115 5.33 11.23 5.06
N LEU A 116 4.93 11.91 6.12
CA LEU A 116 3.65 11.68 6.78
C LEU A 116 2.73 12.90 6.61
N LEU A 117 1.49 12.65 6.18
CA LEU A 117 0.47 13.69 6.03
C LEU A 117 -0.78 13.28 6.81
N ARG A 118 -1.20 14.17 7.72
CA ARG A 118 -2.47 13.97 8.41
C ARG A 118 -3.59 14.68 7.66
N GLY A 119 -4.60 13.93 7.22
CA GLY A 119 -5.75 14.51 6.54
C GLY A 119 -6.57 13.48 5.78
N ARG A 120 -7.63 13.98 5.13
CA ARG A 120 -8.43 13.23 4.17
C ARG A 120 -7.97 13.54 2.76
N ALA A 121 -8.05 12.56 1.87
CA ALA A 121 -7.57 12.70 0.49
C ALA A 121 -8.17 13.92 -0.23
N GLU A 122 -9.44 14.23 0.00
CA GLU A 122 -10.14 15.34 -0.63
C GLU A 122 -9.58 16.72 -0.27
N GLY A 123 -8.95 16.83 0.92
CA GLY A 123 -8.37 18.09 1.42
C GLY A 123 -6.88 18.26 1.15
N ILE A 124 -6.21 17.24 0.60
CA ILE A 124 -4.78 17.29 0.33
C ILE A 124 -4.52 17.81 -1.09
N LYS A 125 -3.51 18.63 -1.21
CA LYS A 125 -2.95 19.08 -2.49
C LYS A 125 -1.67 18.31 -2.78
N GLY A 126 -1.48 17.92 -4.01
CA GLY A 126 -0.28 17.19 -4.44
C GLY A 126 -0.45 16.63 -5.83
N SER A 127 0.64 16.07 -6.34
CA SER A 127 0.68 15.42 -7.65
C SER A 127 1.62 14.21 -7.52
N TYR A 128 1.07 13.01 -7.67
CA TYR A 128 1.77 11.75 -7.45
C TYR A 128 1.67 10.86 -8.69
N ASP A 129 2.75 10.16 -8.98
CA ASP A 129 2.78 9.18 -10.07
C ASP A 129 1.92 7.97 -9.73
N ILE A 130 1.94 7.57 -8.45
CA ILE A 130 1.16 6.45 -7.93
C ILE A 130 0.33 6.90 -6.72
N VAL A 131 -0.95 6.57 -6.77
CA VAL A 131 -1.86 6.63 -5.63
C VAL A 131 -2.25 5.21 -5.28
N THR A 132 -1.85 4.72 -4.11
CA THR A 132 -2.24 3.39 -3.65
C THR A 132 -3.25 3.44 -2.52
N ALA A 133 -4.05 2.41 -2.38
CA ALA A 133 -5.00 2.26 -1.28
C ALA A 133 -5.31 0.78 -1.02
N ARG A 134 -5.45 0.42 0.25
CA ARG A 134 -5.91 -0.90 0.72
C ARG A 134 -7.01 -0.73 1.76
N ALA A 135 -8.16 -1.36 1.53
CA ALA A 135 -9.30 -1.39 2.48
C ALA A 135 -9.84 0.00 2.92
N VAL A 136 -9.70 1.03 2.07
CA VAL A 136 -10.18 2.41 2.37
C VAL A 136 -11.65 2.57 2.00
N ALA A 137 -11.99 2.31 0.73
CA ALA A 137 -13.35 2.44 0.21
C ALA A 137 -13.52 1.57 -1.05
N PRO A 138 -14.76 1.22 -1.44
CA PRO A 138 -15.03 0.68 -2.77
C PRO A 138 -14.55 1.62 -3.87
N LEU A 139 -14.10 1.08 -5.01
CA LEU A 139 -13.51 1.86 -6.10
C LEU A 139 -14.39 3.03 -6.61
N PRO A 140 -15.73 2.88 -6.72
CA PRO A 140 -16.59 3.99 -7.13
C PRO A 140 -16.52 5.22 -6.21
N LYS A 141 -16.20 5.01 -4.93
CA LYS A 141 -16.01 6.09 -3.94
C LYS A 141 -14.56 6.54 -3.87
N LEU A 142 -13.61 5.60 -3.94
CA LEU A 142 -12.18 5.88 -3.86
C LEU A 142 -11.72 6.77 -5.02
N LEU A 143 -12.10 6.42 -6.24
CA LEU A 143 -11.58 7.08 -7.44
C LEU A 143 -11.85 8.60 -7.49
N PRO A 144 -13.08 9.09 -7.22
CA PRO A 144 -13.33 10.53 -7.12
C PRO A 144 -12.54 11.23 -6.02
N MET A 145 -12.31 10.56 -4.88
CA MET A 145 -11.59 11.12 -3.74
C MET A 145 -10.11 11.41 -4.08
N VAL A 146 -9.50 10.59 -4.93
CA VAL A 146 -8.04 10.61 -5.16
C VAL A 146 -7.64 11.11 -6.54
N TRP A 147 -8.59 11.28 -7.48
CA TRP A 147 -8.27 11.61 -8.87
C TRP A 147 -7.47 12.90 -9.05
N HIS A 148 -7.68 13.88 -8.21
CA HIS A 148 -6.99 15.16 -8.25
C HIS A 148 -5.53 15.06 -7.78
N LEU A 149 -5.18 13.99 -7.07
CA LEU A 149 -3.83 13.71 -6.60
C LEU A 149 -2.95 13.04 -7.67
N LEU A 150 -3.54 12.57 -8.77
CA LEU A 150 -2.78 11.95 -9.85
C LEU A 150 -2.05 12.98 -10.70
N ALA A 151 -0.76 12.78 -10.87
CA ALA A 151 0.03 13.44 -11.89
C ALA A 151 -0.53 13.16 -13.31
N PRO A 152 -0.15 13.91 -14.33
CA PRO A 152 -0.36 13.49 -15.72
C PRO A 152 0.21 12.08 -15.94
N ASN A 153 -0.57 11.19 -16.54
CA ASN A 153 -0.24 9.75 -16.71
C ASN A 153 -0.08 8.95 -15.39
N GLY A 154 -0.40 9.54 -14.24
CA GLY A 154 -0.37 8.88 -12.95
C GLY A 154 -1.40 7.76 -12.83
N THR A 155 -1.21 6.87 -11.87
CA THR A 155 -1.96 5.63 -11.75
C THR A 155 -2.48 5.40 -10.34
N VAL A 156 -3.77 5.06 -10.20
CA VAL A 156 -4.32 4.50 -8.97
C VAL A 156 -4.08 3.00 -8.96
N LEU A 157 -3.53 2.49 -7.86
CA LEU A 157 -3.35 1.07 -7.57
C LEU A 157 -4.21 0.70 -6.34
N ALA A 158 -5.46 0.31 -6.59
CA ALA A 158 -6.37 -0.10 -5.52
C ALA A 158 -6.24 -1.61 -5.27
N MET A 159 -5.66 -1.98 -4.13
CA MET A 159 -5.59 -3.38 -3.71
C MET A 159 -6.98 -3.91 -3.37
N LYS A 160 -7.38 -4.98 -4.02
CA LYS A 160 -8.70 -5.59 -3.86
C LYS A 160 -8.60 -7.10 -3.76
N GLY A 161 -9.61 -7.70 -3.15
CA GLY A 161 -9.80 -9.16 -3.15
C GLY A 161 -10.78 -9.59 -4.23
N GLU A 162 -11.70 -10.46 -3.86
CA GLU A 162 -12.73 -11.03 -4.74
C GLU A 162 -13.71 -10.01 -5.31
N SER A 163 -13.83 -8.83 -4.66
CA SER A 163 -14.74 -7.76 -5.11
C SER A 163 -14.23 -6.96 -6.31
N ALA A 164 -13.03 -7.23 -6.82
CA ALA A 164 -12.39 -6.41 -7.84
C ALA A 164 -13.26 -6.24 -9.11
N GLU A 165 -13.80 -7.33 -9.64
CA GLU A 165 -14.64 -7.33 -10.85
C GLU A 165 -15.95 -6.55 -10.63
N SER A 166 -16.65 -6.83 -9.55
CA SER A 166 -17.90 -6.18 -9.23
C SER A 166 -17.73 -4.68 -8.98
N GLU A 167 -16.66 -4.29 -8.30
CA GLU A 167 -16.36 -2.87 -8.08
C GLU A 167 -15.99 -2.16 -9.38
N LEU A 168 -15.17 -2.79 -10.23
CA LEU A 168 -14.79 -2.20 -11.51
C LEU A 168 -16.00 -2.04 -12.44
N ALA A 169 -16.88 -3.05 -12.52
CA ALA A 169 -18.06 -3.04 -13.37
C ALA A 169 -19.02 -1.87 -13.09
N ILE A 170 -19.11 -1.42 -11.83
CA ILE A 170 -19.99 -0.31 -11.43
C ILE A 170 -19.27 1.03 -11.35
N THR A 171 -17.94 1.06 -11.58
CA THR A 171 -17.15 2.29 -11.47
C THR A 171 -17.22 3.11 -12.76
N LYS A 172 -17.64 4.36 -12.64
CA LYS A 172 -17.55 5.32 -13.74
C LYS A 172 -16.12 5.88 -13.81
N VAL A 173 -15.31 5.32 -14.67
CA VAL A 173 -13.98 5.85 -14.96
C VAL A 173 -14.12 7.10 -15.82
N LYS A 174 -13.38 8.18 -15.50
CA LYS A 174 -13.39 9.41 -16.32
C LYS A 174 -12.94 9.10 -17.75
N LYS A 175 -13.37 9.90 -18.73
CA LYS A 175 -12.96 9.75 -20.14
C LYS A 175 -11.43 9.77 -20.34
N SER A 176 -10.73 10.49 -19.46
CA SER A 176 -9.26 10.55 -19.39
C SER A 176 -8.66 9.43 -18.53
N GLY A 177 -9.30 8.29 -18.41
CA GLY A 177 -8.82 7.17 -17.61
C GLY A 177 -9.04 5.83 -18.28
N LYS A 178 -8.11 4.90 -18.05
CA LYS A 178 -8.24 3.48 -18.42
C LYS A 178 -8.14 2.65 -17.14
N ALA A 179 -9.04 1.67 -16.98
CA ALA A 179 -9.04 0.80 -15.83
C ALA A 179 -8.98 -0.66 -16.25
N GLU A 180 -8.22 -1.44 -15.49
CA GLU A 180 -8.08 -2.89 -15.65
C GLU A 180 -7.81 -3.56 -14.31
N ILE A 181 -8.03 -4.87 -14.26
CA ILE A 181 -7.65 -5.69 -13.10
C ILE A 181 -6.33 -6.37 -13.45
N ILE A 182 -5.33 -6.14 -12.60
CA ILE A 182 -4.04 -6.82 -12.69
C ILE A 182 -3.98 -7.89 -11.63
N THR A 183 -3.69 -9.11 -12.04
CA THR A 183 -3.41 -10.25 -11.14
C THR A 183 -1.91 -10.48 -11.12
N LEU A 184 -1.29 -10.28 -9.97
CA LEU A 184 0.14 -10.43 -9.77
C LEU A 184 0.41 -11.77 -9.09
N ALA A 185 0.92 -12.74 -9.85
CA ALA A 185 1.36 -14.02 -9.36
C ALA A 185 2.90 -14.05 -9.38
N ILE A 186 3.51 -13.88 -8.23
CA ILE A 186 4.96 -13.92 -8.04
C ILE A 186 5.26 -15.16 -7.21
N GLU A 187 6.23 -15.95 -7.64
CA GLU A 187 6.63 -17.17 -6.94
C GLU A 187 6.98 -16.87 -5.48
N GLY A 188 6.42 -17.65 -4.57
CA GLY A 188 6.61 -17.50 -3.12
C GLY A 188 5.70 -16.48 -2.46
N LEU A 189 4.96 -15.65 -3.22
CA LEU A 189 4.04 -14.65 -2.69
C LEU A 189 2.58 -15.05 -2.91
N PRO A 190 1.66 -14.60 -2.06
CA PRO A 190 0.24 -14.67 -2.34
C PRO A 190 -0.10 -13.92 -3.63
N THR A 191 -1.05 -14.46 -4.39
CA THR A 191 -1.56 -13.75 -5.57
C THR A 191 -2.24 -12.47 -5.14
N ALA A 192 -1.72 -11.33 -5.58
CA ALA A 192 -2.31 -10.03 -5.32
C ALA A 192 -3.18 -9.59 -6.51
N ARG A 193 -4.31 -8.96 -6.19
CA ARG A 193 -5.23 -8.39 -7.18
C ARG A 193 -5.33 -6.90 -6.98
N VAL A 194 -5.09 -6.15 -8.05
CA VAL A 194 -5.06 -4.70 -8.05
C VAL A 194 -5.98 -4.19 -9.15
N ILE A 195 -6.88 -3.27 -8.82
CA ILE A 195 -7.53 -2.48 -9.87
C ILE A 195 -6.59 -1.31 -10.16
N GLN A 196 -6.04 -1.33 -11.36
CA GLN A 196 -5.23 -0.24 -11.89
C GLN A 196 -6.12 0.73 -12.65
N VAL A 197 -6.06 2.01 -12.30
CA VAL A 197 -6.73 3.07 -13.09
C VAL A 197 -5.70 4.10 -13.48
N ARG A 198 -5.34 4.14 -14.76
CA ARG A 198 -4.36 5.06 -15.32
C ARG A 198 -5.05 6.32 -15.84
N LYS A 199 -4.59 7.48 -15.39
CA LYS A 199 -4.98 8.77 -15.96
C LYS A 199 -4.24 8.96 -17.29
N THR A 200 -4.97 9.17 -18.36
CA THR A 200 -4.39 9.56 -19.64
C THR A 200 -4.36 11.08 -19.72
N GLY A 201 -3.21 11.64 -20.09
CA GLY A 201 -2.91 13.07 -20.12
C GLY A 201 -3.92 13.93 -20.88
#